data_b16896993f0d2b53c4d46195a94c304e
#
_entry.id   b16896993f0d2b53c4d46195a94c304e
#
_cell.length_a   1.000
_cell.length_b   1.000
_cell.length_c   1.000
_cell.angle_alpha   90.00
_cell.angle_beta   90.00
_cell.angle_gamma   90.00
#
_symmetry.space_group_name_H-M   'P 1'
#
loop_
_entity.id
_entity.type
_entity.pdbx_description
1 polymer ?
#
loop_
_entity_poly.entity_id
_entity_poly.type
_entity_poly.pdbx_seq_one_letter_code
_entity_poly.pdbx_strand_id
1 'polypeptide(L)'
;IVDTALTLRLRQVLAILRARLTATTQRLGQVAETHRALPMAARTWGAVATPMSFGAAVAGWGMPLPRHLDRLSELEPRLLVVSLAGASGTLSAMGPDGAEVRAGLARGLRLGDPGGSWHSQRDRILELAHWAAGLAGSLGKMGEDMLLLARTGEVSFGGGGGSSTMPQKQNPVQAGLLVALCRQIEGQAAALAPAGHHRDQRDGPAWLLEWMILPQICIALGRALEVAEGLARDIRPAPATLRATIDDGTGLIYAEALSFALARVMPKPEAQKRVKELCLQARAEGSALPDLAQAAWPDQDFGQLFTPEAQMGDAPAEADRFAAIARAL
;
A
#
# COMPACT_ATOMS: atom_id res chain seq x y z
N ILE A 1 21.83 -21.25 -20.34
CA ILE A 1 22.60 -21.12 -19.08
C ILE A 1 22.19 -19.84 -18.35
N VAL A 2 22.29 -18.67 -18.99
CA VAL A 2 22.10 -17.37 -18.32
C VAL A 2 20.69 -17.22 -17.73
N ASP A 3 19.64 -17.50 -18.50
CA ASP A 3 18.27 -17.38 -18.01
C ASP A 3 17.97 -18.37 -16.86
N THR A 4 18.55 -19.61 -16.90
CA THR A 4 18.43 -20.53 -15.76
C THR A 4 19.16 -20.00 -14.53
N ALA A 5 20.33 -19.40 -14.69
CA ALA A 5 21.07 -18.76 -13.59
C ALA A 5 20.28 -17.57 -13.02
N LEU A 6 19.67 -16.75 -13.89
CA LEU A 6 18.76 -15.67 -13.49
C LEU A 6 17.59 -16.21 -12.66
N THR A 7 16.93 -17.26 -13.14
CA THR A 7 15.80 -17.89 -12.44
C THR A 7 16.18 -18.40 -11.05
N LEU A 8 17.35 -19.06 -10.94
CA LEU A 8 17.88 -19.49 -9.63
C LEU A 8 18.15 -18.32 -8.69
N ARG A 9 18.66 -17.21 -9.21
CA ARG A 9 18.85 -15.98 -8.42
C ARG A 9 17.53 -15.35 -8.04
N LEU A 10 16.58 -15.27 -8.97
CA LEU A 10 15.23 -14.75 -8.69
C LEU A 10 14.53 -15.57 -7.61
N ARG A 11 14.65 -16.89 -7.57
CA ARG A 11 14.10 -17.71 -6.47
C ARG A 11 14.59 -17.25 -5.09
N GLN A 12 15.88 -16.91 -4.97
CA GLN A 12 16.45 -16.40 -3.72
C GLN A 12 15.92 -14.99 -3.40
N VAL A 13 15.84 -14.11 -4.40
CA VAL A 13 15.33 -12.75 -4.26
C VAL A 13 13.86 -12.77 -3.85
N LEU A 14 13.02 -13.58 -4.49
CA LEU A 14 11.60 -13.69 -4.18
C LEU A 14 11.37 -14.20 -2.75
N ALA A 15 12.18 -15.14 -2.26
CA ALA A 15 12.11 -15.59 -0.87
C ALA A 15 12.37 -14.44 0.12
N ILE A 16 13.34 -13.57 -0.17
CA ILE A 16 13.63 -12.39 0.66
C ILE A 16 12.47 -11.37 0.59
N LEU A 17 11.98 -11.08 -0.62
CA LEU A 17 10.86 -10.15 -0.81
C LEU A 17 9.60 -10.65 -0.10
N ARG A 18 9.28 -11.94 -0.22
CA ARG A 18 8.16 -12.58 0.47
C ARG A 18 8.28 -12.41 1.99
N ALA A 19 9.44 -12.75 2.57
CA ALA A 19 9.66 -12.64 4.00
C ALA A 19 9.49 -11.19 4.50
N ARG A 20 10.06 -10.22 3.80
CA ARG A 20 9.93 -8.79 4.14
C ARG A 20 8.50 -8.28 3.99
N LEU A 21 7.80 -8.69 2.93
CA LEU A 21 6.39 -8.32 2.71
C LEU A 21 5.50 -8.89 3.81
N THR A 22 5.70 -10.15 4.20
CA THR A 22 5.01 -10.78 5.33
C THR A 22 5.28 -10.01 6.63
N ALA A 23 6.55 -9.71 6.95
CA ALA A 23 6.92 -8.98 8.16
C ALA A 23 6.29 -7.57 8.18
N THR A 24 6.32 -6.86 7.05
CA THR A 24 5.68 -5.54 6.92
C THR A 24 4.17 -5.63 7.19
N THR A 25 3.50 -6.63 6.60
CA THR A 25 2.06 -6.85 6.76
C THR A 25 1.72 -7.14 8.23
N GLN A 26 2.46 -8.05 8.87
CA GLN A 26 2.26 -8.40 10.28
C GLN A 26 2.48 -7.19 11.20
N ARG A 27 3.50 -6.38 10.92
CA ARG A 27 3.77 -5.17 11.71
C ARG A 27 2.65 -4.15 11.58
N LEU A 28 2.16 -3.89 10.37
CA LEU A 28 0.99 -3.01 10.15
C LEU A 28 -0.26 -3.55 10.85
N GLY A 29 -0.47 -4.87 10.84
CA GLY A 29 -1.58 -5.51 11.56
C GLY A 29 -1.54 -5.22 13.06
N GLN A 30 -0.36 -5.31 13.69
CA GLN A 30 -0.17 -4.96 15.11
C GLN A 30 -0.49 -3.49 15.39
N VAL A 31 -0.05 -2.57 14.52
CA VAL A 31 -0.34 -1.14 14.66
C VAL A 31 -1.84 -0.86 14.50
N ALA A 32 -2.48 -1.47 13.50
CA ALA A 32 -3.91 -1.34 13.27
C ALA A 32 -4.73 -1.79 14.48
N GLU A 33 -4.41 -2.95 15.05
CA GLU A 33 -5.08 -3.49 16.23
C GLU A 33 -4.88 -2.60 17.47
N THR A 34 -3.64 -2.15 17.70
CA THR A 34 -3.31 -1.29 18.85
C THR A 34 -4.09 0.01 18.83
N HIS A 35 -4.32 0.57 17.65
CA HIS A 35 -4.95 1.88 17.47
C HIS A 35 -6.36 1.80 16.86
N ARG A 36 -7.01 0.64 16.94
CA ARG A 36 -8.33 0.40 16.33
C ARG A 36 -9.41 1.40 16.76
N ALA A 37 -9.33 1.88 17.99
CA ALA A 37 -10.30 2.80 18.58
C ALA A 37 -9.76 4.23 18.73
N LEU A 38 -8.59 4.56 18.15
CA LEU A 38 -8.03 5.91 18.22
C LEU A 38 -8.68 6.81 17.15
N PRO A 39 -9.50 7.81 17.52
CA PRO A 39 -10.17 8.66 16.54
C PRO A 39 -9.19 9.53 15.76
N MET A 40 -9.45 9.68 14.46
CA MET A 40 -8.82 10.65 13.58
C MET A 40 -9.83 11.19 12.57
N ALA A 41 -9.54 12.34 11.97
CA ALA A 41 -10.33 12.86 10.86
C ALA A 41 -9.95 12.16 9.55
N ALA A 42 -10.92 11.54 8.87
CA ALA A 42 -10.74 11.12 7.49
C ALA A 42 -10.57 12.34 6.57
N ARG A 43 -9.89 12.13 5.45
CA ARG A 43 -9.72 13.17 4.44
C ARG A 43 -10.07 12.63 3.05
N THR A 44 -10.89 13.40 2.34
CA THR A 44 -11.22 13.14 0.93
C THR A 44 -10.88 14.39 0.13
N TRP A 45 -10.23 14.26 -1.01
CA TRP A 45 -9.76 15.40 -1.79
C TRP A 45 -8.89 16.39 -1.00
N GLY A 46 -8.18 15.89 0.03
CA GLY A 46 -7.35 16.72 0.91
C GLY A 46 -8.13 17.50 1.99
N ALA A 47 -9.46 17.49 1.98
CA ALA A 47 -10.30 18.12 2.98
C ALA A 47 -10.75 17.13 4.06
N VAL A 48 -10.90 17.64 5.31
CA VAL A 48 -11.51 16.88 6.41
C VAL A 48 -12.93 16.47 6.03
N ALA A 49 -13.27 15.20 6.26
CA ALA A 49 -14.56 14.60 5.94
C ALA A 49 -15.31 14.18 7.21
N THR A 50 -15.15 12.95 7.67
CA THR A 50 -15.84 12.37 8.82
C THR A 50 -14.84 11.77 9.80
N PRO A 51 -15.21 11.49 11.05
CA PRO A 51 -14.38 10.71 11.95
C PRO A 51 -14.15 9.30 11.42
N MET A 52 -12.93 8.78 11.62
CA MET A 52 -12.54 7.38 11.40
C MET A 52 -11.57 6.96 12.50
N SER A 53 -11.07 5.70 12.48
CA SER A 53 -9.99 5.31 13.39
C SER A 53 -8.62 5.33 12.70
N PHE A 54 -7.58 5.66 13.46
CA PHE A 54 -6.20 5.55 13.01
C PHE A 54 -5.84 4.10 12.64
N GLY A 55 -6.37 3.13 13.41
CA GLY A 55 -6.20 1.71 13.07
C GLY A 55 -6.77 1.34 11.70
N ALA A 56 -7.94 1.89 11.32
CA ALA A 56 -8.51 1.67 9.99
C ALA A 56 -7.69 2.35 8.88
N ALA A 57 -7.11 3.53 9.13
CA ALA A 57 -6.19 4.15 8.18
C ALA A 57 -4.97 3.24 7.93
N VAL A 58 -4.39 2.67 8.98
CA VAL A 58 -3.29 1.70 8.89
C VAL A 58 -3.74 0.41 8.18
N ALA A 59 -4.95 -0.09 8.48
CA ALA A 59 -5.54 -1.23 7.77
C ALA A 59 -5.67 -0.95 6.27
N GLY A 60 -6.07 0.26 5.89
CA GLY A 60 -6.14 0.69 4.50
C GLY A 60 -4.80 0.63 3.76
N TRP A 61 -3.68 0.92 4.44
CA TRP A 61 -2.34 0.73 3.87
C TRP A 61 -1.95 -0.74 3.76
N GLY A 62 -2.33 -1.55 4.75
CA GLY A 62 -1.93 -2.94 4.87
C GLY A 62 -2.75 -3.92 4.04
N MET A 63 -4.06 -3.72 3.85
CA MET A 63 -4.97 -4.64 3.16
C MET A 63 -4.57 -5.03 1.72
N PRO A 64 -3.87 -4.22 0.93
CA PRO A 64 -3.34 -4.67 -0.36
C PRO A 64 -2.22 -5.71 -0.26
N LEU A 65 -1.45 -5.72 0.83
CA LEU A 65 -0.21 -6.50 0.95
C LEU A 65 -0.43 -8.02 0.93
N PRO A 66 -1.41 -8.61 1.63
CA PRO A 66 -1.75 -10.03 1.49
C PRO A 66 -2.06 -10.42 0.04
N ARG A 67 -2.81 -9.59 -0.70
CA ARG A 67 -3.10 -9.83 -2.11
C ARG A 67 -1.85 -9.81 -3.01
N HIS A 68 -0.80 -9.06 -2.61
CA HIS A 68 0.48 -9.11 -3.31
C HIS A 68 1.27 -10.39 -2.98
N LEU A 69 1.11 -10.97 -1.78
CA LEU A 69 1.65 -12.30 -1.46
C LEU A 69 0.97 -13.40 -2.29
N ASP A 70 -0.34 -13.32 -2.46
CA ASP A 70 -1.11 -14.24 -3.31
C ASP A 70 -0.62 -14.17 -4.77
N ARG A 71 -0.55 -12.96 -5.33
CA ARG A 71 -0.02 -12.75 -6.69
C ARG A 71 1.41 -13.25 -6.86
N LEU A 72 2.26 -13.09 -5.83
CA LEU A 72 3.61 -13.63 -5.86
C LEU A 72 3.60 -15.16 -5.92
N SER A 73 2.74 -15.81 -5.15
CA SER A 73 2.58 -17.25 -5.15
C SER A 73 2.08 -17.80 -6.52
N GLU A 74 1.20 -17.03 -7.17
CA GLU A 74 0.69 -17.35 -8.51
C GLU A 74 1.73 -17.12 -9.62
N LEU A 75 2.58 -16.11 -9.48
CA LEU A 75 3.64 -15.74 -10.40
C LEU A 75 4.79 -16.77 -10.39
N GLU A 76 5.20 -17.22 -9.21
CA GLU A 76 6.40 -18.07 -9.03
C GLU A 76 6.44 -19.30 -9.96
N PRO A 77 5.38 -20.10 -10.11
CA PRO A 77 5.42 -21.28 -11.01
C PRO A 77 5.65 -20.92 -12.47
N ARG A 78 5.20 -19.75 -12.91
CA ARG A 78 5.40 -19.29 -14.29
C ARG A 78 6.80 -18.73 -14.52
N LEU A 79 7.39 -18.10 -13.51
CA LEU A 79 8.69 -17.45 -13.56
C LEU A 79 9.84 -18.44 -13.32
N LEU A 80 9.67 -19.32 -12.32
CA LEU A 80 10.77 -20.18 -11.83
C LEU A 80 10.93 -21.46 -12.69
N VAL A 81 11.32 -21.29 -13.94
CA VAL A 81 11.49 -22.34 -14.93
C VAL A 81 12.92 -22.37 -15.48
N VAL A 82 13.36 -23.53 -15.97
CA VAL A 82 14.66 -23.67 -16.63
C VAL A 82 14.65 -23.02 -18.01
N SER A 83 15.84 -22.69 -18.52
CA SER A 83 16.07 -22.31 -19.92
C SER A 83 17.16 -23.23 -20.51
N LEU A 84 16.71 -24.26 -21.16
CA LEU A 84 17.56 -25.18 -21.99
C LEU A 84 16.86 -25.39 -23.31
N ALA A 85 17.37 -24.77 -24.37
CA ALA A 85 16.74 -24.77 -25.67
C ALA A 85 17.72 -24.75 -26.86
N GLY A 86 19.02 -24.77 -26.59
CA GLY A 86 20.06 -24.63 -27.60
C GLY A 86 20.19 -23.21 -28.13
N ALA A 87 20.88 -23.01 -29.22
CA ALA A 87 21.20 -21.70 -29.76
C ALA A 87 19.94 -20.93 -30.24
N SER A 88 19.09 -21.62 -30.99
CA SER A 88 17.90 -21.06 -31.66
C SER A 88 16.56 -21.54 -31.08
N GLY A 89 16.58 -22.24 -29.96
CA GLY A 89 15.35 -22.71 -29.32
C GLY A 89 14.89 -24.11 -29.69
N THR A 90 15.63 -24.83 -30.53
CA THR A 90 15.19 -26.10 -31.15
C THR A 90 15.71 -27.36 -30.46
N LEU A 91 16.73 -27.23 -29.56
CA LEU A 91 17.46 -28.35 -28.96
C LEU A 91 18.10 -29.31 -30.00
N SER A 92 18.22 -28.91 -31.26
CA SER A 92 18.64 -29.80 -32.39
C SER A 92 19.95 -30.53 -32.12
N ALA A 93 20.93 -29.92 -31.46
CA ALA A 93 22.20 -30.55 -31.11
C ALA A 93 22.10 -31.66 -30.05
N MET A 94 20.98 -31.76 -29.36
CA MET A 94 20.73 -32.82 -28.35
C MET A 94 19.96 -34.02 -28.91
N GLY A 95 19.57 -33.95 -30.18
CA GLY A 95 18.82 -35.02 -30.83
C GLY A 95 17.46 -35.29 -30.17
N PRO A 96 16.96 -36.54 -30.23
CA PRO A 96 15.63 -36.88 -29.71
C PRO A 96 15.49 -36.72 -28.18
N ASP A 97 16.59 -36.77 -27.44
CA ASP A 97 16.57 -36.79 -25.97
C ASP A 97 16.55 -35.36 -25.35
N GLY A 98 16.61 -34.32 -26.18
CA GLY A 98 16.71 -32.93 -25.72
C GLY A 98 15.61 -32.52 -24.76
N ALA A 99 14.38 -32.96 -24.98
CA ALA A 99 13.25 -32.66 -24.07
C ALA A 99 13.39 -33.40 -22.73
N GLU A 100 13.87 -34.64 -22.71
CA GLU A 100 14.11 -35.39 -21.48
C GLU A 100 15.25 -34.81 -20.68
N VAL A 101 16.34 -34.38 -21.33
CA VAL A 101 17.46 -33.67 -20.68
C VAL A 101 16.98 -32.38 -20.04
N ARG A 102 16.12 -31.56 -20.70
CA ARG A 102 15.53 -30.35 -20.14
C ARG A 102 14.68 -30.67 -18.92
N ALA A 103 13.80 -31.68 -19.00
CA ALA A 103 12.98 -32.11 -17.87
C ALA A 103 13.83 -32.60 -16.69
N GLY A 104 14.93 -33.34 -16.97
CA GLY A 104 15.91 -33.78 -15.98
C GLY A 104 16.60 -32.58 -15.28
N LEU A 105 17.02 -31.58 -16.06
CA LEU A 105 17.59 -30.37 -15.55
C LEU A 105 16.59 -29.61 -14.63
N ALA A 106 15.34 -29.50 -15.04
CA ALA A 106 14.28 -28.86 -14.25
C ALA A 106 14.10 -29.56 -12.88
N ARG A 107 13.99 -30.89 -12.89
CA ARG A 107 13.91 -31.69 -11.64
C ARG A 107 15.15 -31.52 -10.78
N GLY A 108 16.35 -31.60 -11.34
CA GLY A 108 17.61 -31.48 -10.59
C GLY A 108 17.79 -30.11 -9.93
N LEU A 109 17.32 -29.05 -10.57
CA LEU A 109 17.38 -27.69 -10.04
C LEU A 109 16.15 -27.28 -9.21
N ARG A 110 15.12 -28.13 -9.12
CA ARG A 110 13.82 -27.81 -8.53
C ARG A 110 13.21 -26.55 -9.14
N LEU A 111 13.20 -26.50 -10.47
CA LEU A 111 12.55 -25.48 -11.29
C LEU A 111 11.49 -26.15 -12.17
N GLY A 112 10.58 -25.36 -12.72
CA GLY A 112 9.61 -25.85 -13.69
C GLY A 112 10.26 -26.14 -15.06
N ASP A 113 9.67 -27.06 -15.80
CA ASP A 113 9.97 -27.26 -17.24
C ASP A 113 9.01 -26.39 -18.06
N PRO A 114 9.49 -25.43 -18.87
CA PRO A 114 8.62 -24.58 -19.68
C PRO A 114 8.01 -25.29 -20.89
N GLY A 115 8.40 -26.55 -21.17
CA GLY A 115 7.95 -27.27 -22.32
C GLY A 115 8.60 -26.85 -23.64
N GLY A 116 9.33 -25.75 -23.70
CA GLY A 116 9.95 -25.19 -24.89
C GLY A 116 10.92 -24.04 -24.60
N SER A 117 11.36 -23.40 -25.70
CA SER A 117 12.21 -22.20 -25.60
C SER A 117 11.38 -20.99 -25.17
N TRP A 118 11.94 -20.20 -24.26
CA TRP A 118 11.40 -18.88 -23.90
C TRP A 118 12.42 -17.75 -24.09
N HIS A 119 13.38 -17.94 -25.01
CA HIS A 119 14.43 -16.96 -25.27
C HIS A 119 13.91 -15.59 -25.66
N SER A 120 12.86 -15.53 -26.47
CA SER A 120 12.19 -14.30 -26.90
C SER A 120 10.83 -14.06 -26.25
N GLN A 121 10.37 -14.95 -25.37
CA GLN A 121 9.12 -14.86 -24.64
C GLN A 121 9.42 -14.31 -23.24
N ARG A 122 9.42 -12.97 -23.10
CA ARG A 122 9.87 -12.30 -21.87
C ARG A 122 8.70 -11.86 -20.96
N ASP A 123 7.49 -12.25 -21.28
CA ASP A 123 6.27 -11.99 -20.51
C ASP A 123 6.41 -12.32 -19.02
N ARG A 124 7.08 -13.42 -18.67
CA ARG A 124 7.37 -13.85 -17.29
C ARG A 124 8.19 -12.83 -16.50
N ILE A 125 9.17 -12.22 -17.15
CA ILE A 125 10.04 -11.19 -16.55
C ILE A 125 9.25 -9.89 -16.42
N LEU A 126 8.45 -9.53 -17.42
CA LEU A 126 7.58 -8.36 -17.35
C LEU A 126 6.49 -8.52 -16.28
N GLU A 127 5.95 -9.74 -16.12
CA GLU A 127 4.98 -10.01 -15.05
C GLU A 127 5.56 -9.73 -13.66
N LEU A 128 6.82 -10.14 -13.41
CA LEU A 128 7.53 -9.80 -12.18
C LEU A 128 7.68 -8.29 -11.99
N ALA A 129 8.06 -7.57 -13.04
CA ALA A 129 8.21 -6.11 -12.97
C ALA A 129 6.88 -5.39 -12.70
N HIS A 130 5.79 -5.84 -13.33
CA HIS A 130 4.45 -5.30 -13.09
C HIS A 130 3.95 -5.61 -11.66
N TRP A 131 4.23 -6.81 -11.14
CA TRP A 131 3.96 -7.13 -9.75
C TRP A 131 4.72 -6.21 -8.80
N ALA A 132 6.01 -5.97 -9.07
CA ALA A 132 6.85 -5.08 -8.28
C ALA A 132 6.31 -3.64 -8.30
N ALA A 133 5.90 -3.12 -9.47
CA ALA A 133 5.29 -1.80 -9.59
C ALA A 133 3.94 -1.70 -8.85
N GLY A 134 3.09 -2.72 -8.93
CA GLY A 134 1.82 -2.75 -8.20
C GLY A 134 2.02 -2.76 -6.68
N LEU A 135 3.02 -3.50 -6.18
CA LEU A 135 3.39 -3.47 -4.77
C LEU A 135 3.97 -2.11 -4.37
N ALA A 136 4.82 -1.52 -5.23
CA ALA A 136 5.37 -0.18 -5.01
C ALA A 136 4.26 0.88 -4.90
N GLY A 137 3.22 0.82 -5.75
CA GLY A 137 2.06 1.71 -5.63
C GLY A 137 1.36 1.61 -4.27
N SER A 138 1.21 0.39 -3.73
CA SER A 138 0.61 0.18 -2.41
C SER A 138 1.49 0.74 -1.28
N LEU A 139 2.80 0.51 -1.33
CA LEU A 139 3.75 1.05 -0.35
C LEU A 139 3.93 2.57 -0.49
N GLY A 140 3.87 3.09 -1.71
CA GLY A 140 3.94 4.52 -2.02
C GLY A 140 2.77 5.28 -1.39
N LYS A 141 1.54 4.73 -1.49
CA LYS A 141 0.35 5.28 -0.81
C LYS A 141 0.59 5.41 0.70
N MET A 142 1.12 4.38 1.34
CA MET A 142 1.46 4.43 2.77
C MET A 142 2.47 5.55 3.07
N GLY A 143 3.52 5.66 2.27
CA GLY A 143 4.55 6.69 2.44
C GLY A 143 4.03 8.11 2.27
N GLU A 144 3.20 8.36 1.26
CA GLU A 144 2.58 9.67 1.02
C GLU A 144 1.65 10.07 2.18
N ASP A 145 0.78 9.17 2.64
CA ASP A 145 -0.09 9.45 3.79
C ASP A 145 0.73 9.75 5.06
N MET A 146 1.79 8.99 5.31
CA MET A 146 2.68 9.22 6.44
C MET A 146 3.36 10.60 6.37
N LEU A 147 3.75 11.07 5.17
CA LEU A 147 4.28 12.44 4.98
C LEU A 147 3.21 13.49 5.28
N LEU A 148 1.98 13.28 4.83
CA LEU A 148 0.87 14.21 5.07
C LEU A 148 0.52 14.30 6.57
N LEU A 149 0.44 13.16 7.26
CA LEU A 149 0.17 13.10 8.70
C LEU A 149 1.32 13.68 9.54
N ALA A 150 2.57 13.47 9.11
CA ALA A 150 3.73 14.08 9.77
C ALA A 150 3.76 15.61 9.60
N ARG A 151 3.34 16.12 8.44
CA ARG A 151 3.24 17.57 8.17
C ARG A 151 2.31 18.29 9.14
N THR A 152 1.22 17.64 9.54
CA THR A 152 0.24 18.17 10.50
C THR A 152 0.59 17.83 11.95
N GLY A 153 1.65 17.06 12.19
CA GLY A 153 2.02 16.61 13.53
C GLY A 153 1.12 15.51 14.10
N GLU A 154 0.26 14.91 13.27
CA GLU A 154 -0.64 13.82 13.68
C GLU A 154 0.10 12.51 13.91
N VAL A 155 1.25 12.34 13.25
CA VAL A 155 2.19 11.24 13.51
C VAL A 155 3.63 11.73 13.60
N SER A 156 4.45 10.97 14.31
CA SER A 156 5.91 11.11 14.32
C SER A 156 6.57 9.75 14.13
N PHE A 157 7.86 9.76 13.80
CA PHE A 157 8.65 8.56 13.61
C PHE A 157 9.90 8.62 14.48
N GLY A 158 10.28 7.51 15.10
CA GLY A 158 11.55 7.38 15.80
C GLY A 158 12.73 7.50 14.83
N GLY A 159 13.81 8.18 15.24
CA GLY A 159 15.05 8.25 14.46
C GLY A 159 14.98 9.16 13.24
N GLY A 160 14.13 10.15 13.21
CA GLY A 160 14.05 11.16 12.15
C GLY A 160 15.33 11.96 11.99
N GLY A 161 15.61 12.45 10.75
CA GLY A 161 16.75 13.30 10.44
C GLY A 161 16.66 14.64 11.15
N GLY A 162 17.40 14.82 12.24
CA GLY A 162 17.53 16.10 12.92
C GLY A 162 18.14 17.15 12.02
N SER A 163 17.71 18.39 12.15
CA SER A 163 18.37 19.53 11.50
C SER A 163 19.56 19.97 12.34
N SER A 164 20.68 20.24 11.70
CA SER A 164 21.89 20.76 12.36
C SER A 164 21.70 22.15 12.95
N THR A 165 20.76 22.93 12.41
CA THR A 165 20.50 24.34 12.79
C THR A 165 19.18 24.55 13.50
N MET A 166 18.27 23.59 13.44
CA MET A 166 16.93 23.64 14.02
C MET A 166 16.66 22.40 14.88
N PRO A 167 17.05 22.41 16.17
CA PRO A 167 16.97 21.21 17.02
C PRO A 167 15.56 20.62 17.15
N GLN A 168 14.51 21.45 17.02
CA GLN A 168 13.12 21.03 17.08
C GLN A 168 12.61 20.39 15.79
N LYS A 169 13.36 20.50 14.66
CA LYS A 169 12.92 20.00 13.36
C LYS A 169 13.29 18.52 13.18
N GLN A 170 12.29 17.68 13.09
CA GLN A 170 12.44 16.27 12.75
C GLN A 170 11.81 16.01 11.38
N ASN A 171 12.65 15.66 10.40
CA ASN A 171 12.16 15.36 9.05
C ASN A 171 11.73 13.90 8.95
N PRO A 172 10.60 13.58 8.30
CA PRO A 172 10.16 12.21 8.05
C PRO A 172 10.96 11.58 6.88
N VAL A 173 12.29 11.49 7.03
CA VAL A 173 13.22 11.09 5.95
C VAL A 173 12.90 9.71 5.41
N GLN A 174 12.55 8.75 6.27
CA GLN A 174 12.27 7.39 5.84
C GLN A 174 10.97 7.30 5.02
N ALA A 175 9.94 8.07 5.36
CA ALA A 175 8.71 8.13 4.58
C ALA A 175 8.98 8.75 3.19
N GLY A 176 9.79 9.82 3.13
CA GLY A 176 10.24 10.40 1.85
C GLY A 176 11.08 9.42 1.02
N LEU A 177 11.97 8.65 1.66
CA LEU A 177 12.75 7.61 0.99
C LEU A 177 11.84 6.51 0.43
N LEU A 178 10.83 6.06 1.18
CA LEU A 178 9.87 5.06 0.70
C LEU A 178 9.18 5.53 -0.57
N VAL A 179 8.65 6.76 -0.57
CA VAL A 179 7.99 7.35 -1.74
C VAL A 179 8.95 7.42 -2.95
N ALA A 180 10.19 7.86 -2.73
CA ALA A 180 11.18 7.95 -3.81
C ALA A 180 11.52 6.58 -4.41
N LEU A 181 11.72 5.54 -3.57
CA LEU A 181 11.97 4.18 -4.02
C LEU A 181 10.78 3.62 -4.82
N CYS A 182 9.55 3.86 -4.35
CA CYS A 182 8.35 3.41 -5.06
C CYS A 182 8.23 4.04 -6.44
N ARG A 183 8.42 5.35 -6.57
CA ARG A 183 8.43 6.06 -7.86
C ARG A 183 9.54 5.56 -8.78
N GLN A 184 10.72 5.25 -8.24
CA GLN A 184 11.83 4.66 -8.99
C GLN A 184 11.44 3.29 -9.55
N ILE A 185 10.84 2.40 -8.74
CA ILE A 185 10.43 1.05 -9.16
C ILE A 185 9.39 1.14 -10.28
N GLU A 186 8.38 2.01 -10.15
CA GLU A 186 7.35 2.23 -11.17
C GLU A 186 7.96 2.73 -12.49
N GLY A 187 8.88 3.71 -12.42
CA GLY A 187 9.59 4.22 -13.59
C GLY A 187 10.45 3.15 -14.27
N GLN A 188 11.15 2.32 -13.49
CA GLN A 188 11.98 1.25 -14.02
C GLN A 188 11.14 0.11 -14.62
N ALA A 189 9.99 -0.24 -14.04
CA ALA A 189 9.07 -1.21 -14.62
C ALA A 189 8.55 -0.74 -15.99
N ALA A 190 8.22 0.53 -16.13
CA ALA A 190 7.85 1.12 -17.42
C ALA A 190 9.02 1.10 -18.42
N ALA A 191 10.24 1.41 -17.97
CA ALA A 191 11.45 1.37 -18.81
C ALA A 191 11.82 -0.06 -19.23
N LEU A 192 11.42 -1.09 -18.48
CA LEU A 192 11.65 -2.49 -18.82
C LEU A 192 10.69 -3.00 -19.91
N ALA A 193 9.52 -2.42 -20.07
CA ALA A 193 8.50 -2.92 -21.00
C ALA A 193 9.02 -3.15 -22.44
N PRO A 194 9.88 -2.28 -23.04
CA PRO A 194 10.46 -2.53 -24.35
C PRO A 194 11.35 -3.79 -24.45
N ALA A 195 11.90 -4.26 -23.31
CA ALA A 195 12.66 -5.51 -23.27
C ALA A 195 11.80 -6.77 -23.52
N GLY A 196 10.47 -6.65 -23.55
CA GLY A 196 9.56 -7.72 -23.97
C GLY A 196 9.49 -7.94 -25.48
N HIS A 197 9.96 -6.96 -26.27
CA HIS A 197 9.87 -7.00 -27.73
C HIS A 197 11.16 -7.54 -28.36
N HIS A 198 11.36 -8.86 -28.29
CA HIS A 198 12.49 -9.51 -28.92
C HIS A 198 12.28 -9.67 -30.41
N ARG A 199 13.29 -9.29 -31.21
CA ARG A 199 13.39 -9.66 -32.62
C ARG A 199 13.98 -11.05 -32.69
N ASP A 200 13.58 -11.80 -33.69
CA ASP A 200 14.07 -13.15 -33.98
C ASP A 200 13.92 -14.09 -32.75
N GLN A 201 14.70 -15.12 -32.68
CA GLN A 201 14.72 -16.11 -31.58
C GLN A 201 15.51 -15.63 -30.37
N ARG A 202 16.27 -14.53 -30.49
CA ARG A 202 16.96 -13.86 -29.40
C ARG A 202 17.39 -12.45 -29.87
N ASP A 203 16.92 -11.43 -29.15
CA ASP A 203 17.33 -10.03 -29.40
C ASP A 203 18.34 -9.59 -28.34
N GLY A 204 19.55 -9.25 -28.77
CA GLY A 204 20.62 -8.82 -27.88
C GLY A 204 20.31 -7.51 -27.16
N PRO A 205 19.94 -6.42 -27.86
CA PRO A 205 19.57 -5.14 -27.22
C PRO A 205 18.47 -5.26 -26.18
N ALA A 206 17.38 -5.96 -26.47
CA ALA A 206 16.28 -6.16 -25.52
C ALA A 206 16.73 -6.95 -24.29
N TRP A 207 17.54 -7.99 -24.49
CA TRP A 207 18.06 -8.81 -23.39
C TRP A 207 19.05 -8.07 -22.50
N LEU A 208 19.93 -7.22 -23.09
CA LEU A 208 20.83 -6.34 -22.32
C LEU A 208 20.08 -5.29 -21.52
N LEU A 209 19.00 -4.71 -22.08
CA LEU A 209 18.14 -3.77 -21.35
C LEU A 209 17.51 -4.42 -20.11
N GLU A 210 17.06 -5.67 -20.23
CA GLU A 210 16.55 -6.44 -19.10
C GLU A 210 17.60 -6.59 -17.99
N TRP A 211 18.85 -6.90 -18.34
CA TRP A 211 19.94 -7.03 -17.36
C TRP A 211 20.30 -5.71 -16.66
N MET A 212 20.11 -4.59 -17.33
CA MET A 212 20.35 -3.27 -16.74
C MET A 212 19.28 -2.88 -15.74
N ILE A 213 18.01 -3.25 -15.98
CA ILE A 213 16.86 -2.72 -15.23
C ILE A 213 16.37 -3.68 -14.15
N LEU A 214 16.19 -4.95 -14.45
CA LEU A 214 15.58 -5.91 -13.53
C LEU A 214 16.28 -6.01 -12.17
N PRO A 215 17.63 -6.06 -12.07
CA PRO A 215 18.31 -6.10 -10.79
C PRO A 215 18.03 -4.86 -9.94
N GLN A 216 17.93 -3.69 -10.56
CA GLN A 216 17.64 -2.44 -9.87
C GLN A 216 16.24 -2.43 -9.28
N ILE A 217 15.22 -2.94 -10.01
CA ILE A 217 13.87 -3.12 -9.48
C ILE A 217 13.90 -4.01 -8.24
N CYS A 218 14.58 -5.15 -8.29
CA CYS A 218 14.66 -6.08 -7.17
C CYS A 218 15.33 -5.47 -5.93
N ILE A 219 16.44 -4.74 -6.12
CA ILE A 219 17.17 -4.07 -5.03
C ILE A 219 16.33 -2.96 -4.41
N ALA A 220 15.74 -2.10 -5.26
CA ALA A 220 14.90 -0.99 -4.80
C ALA A 220 13.68 -1.50 -4.04
N LEU A 221 13.00 -2.57 -4.53
CA LEU A 221 11.85 -3.16 -3.87
C LEU A 221 12.24 -3.80 -2.53
N GLY A 222 13.37 -4.50 -2.48
CA GLY A 222 13.89 -5.05 -1.23
C GLY A 222 14.13 -3.95 -0.18
N ARG A 223 14.68 -2.80 -0.59
CA ARG A 223 14.89 -1.65 0.29
C ARG A 223 13.58 -0.96 0.66
N ALA A 224 12.64 -0.83 -0.27
CA ALA A 224 11.33 -0.24 0.01
C ALA A 224 10.57 -1.02 1.10
N LEU A 225 10.57 -2.35 1.05
CA LEU A 225 9.96 -3.20 2.06
C LEU A 225 10.64 -3.07 3.43
N GLU A 226 11.97 -3.00 3.47
CA GLU A 226 12.73 -2.79 4.71
C GLU A 226 12.39 -1.43 5.35
N VAL A 227 12.29 -0.38 4.54
CA VAL A 227 11.89 0.97 4.99
C VAL A 227 10.44 0.95 5.48
N ALA A 228 9.54 0.29 4.76
CA ALA A 228 8.13 0.19 5.12
C ALA A 228 7.93 -0.53 6.46
N GLU A 229 8.64 -1.64 6.69
CA GLU A 229 8.62 -2.35 7.96
C GLU A 229 9.14 -1.46 9.11
N GLY A 230 10.26 -0.75 8.90
CA GLY A 230 10.81 0.19 9.86
C GLY A 230 9.82 1.31 10.20
N LEU A 231 9.16 1.91 9.20
CA LEU A 231 8.13 2.92 9.41
C LEU A 231 6.95 2.37 10.20
N ALA A 232 6.47 1.18 9.88
CA ALA A 232 5.38 0.53 10.62
C ALA A 232 5.75 0.25 12.09
N ARG A 233 7.02 -0.06 12.37
CA ARG A 233 7.52 -0.25 13.74
C ARG A 233 7.60 1.08 14.51
N ASP A 234 8.04 2.12 13.84
CA ASP A 234 8.47 3.38 14.47
C ASP A 234 7.39 4.48 14.44
N ILE A 235 6.27 4.26 13.78
CA ILE A 235 5.14 5.22 13.74
C ILE A 235 4.55 5.43 15.13
N ARG A 236 4.37 6.69 15.49
CA ARG A 236 3.77 7.13 16.75
C ARG A 236 2.67 8.14 16.44
N PRO A 237 1.39 7.75 16.55
CA PRO A 237 0.29 8.71 16.46
C PRO A 237 0.34 9.68 17.66
N ALA A 238 -0.08 10.91 17.43
CA ALA A 238 -0.23 11.95 18.44
C ALA A 238 -1.73 12.13 18.77
N PRO A 239 -2.27 11.44 19.79
CA PRO A 239 -3.72 11.42 20.05
C PRO A 239 -4.33 12.81 20.23
N ALA A 240 -3.62 13.71 20.92
CA ALA A 240 -4.08 15.08 21.14
C ALA A 240 -4.20 15.87 19.81
N THR A 241 -3.22 15.72 18.89
CA THR A 241 -3.24 16.39 17.59
C THR A 241 -4.32 15.80 16.68
N LEU A 242 -4.46 14.47 16.65
CA LEU A 242 -5.52 13.78 15.92
C LEU A 242 -6.90 14.27 16.40
N ARG A 243 -7.07 14.37 17.71
CA ARG A 243 -8.32 14.87 18.31
C ARG A 243 -8.58 16.33 17.97
N ALA A 244 -7.57 17.19 18.05
CA ALA A 244 -7.69 18.61 17.73
C ALA A 244 -8.12 18.87 16.28
N THR A 245 -7.77 17.99 15.33
CA THR A 245 -8.24 18.06 13.94
C THR A 245 -9.75 17.76 13.82
N ILE A 246 -10.31 16.96 14.72
CA ILE A 246 -11.75 16.68 14.81
C ILE A 246 -12.46 17.80 15.55
N ASP A 247 -11.91 18.20 16.69
CA ASP A 247 -12.46 19.20 17.60
C ASP A 247 -11.97 20.61 17.20
N ASP A 248 -12.25 21.02 15.96
CA ASP A 248 -11.86 22.30 15.38
C ASP A 248 -12.70 23.49 15.89
N GLY A 249 -13.59 23.25 16.84
CA GLY A 249 -14.51 24.23 17.44
C GLY A 249 -15.78 24.44 16.63
N THR A 250 -15.83 23.99 15.37
CA THR A 250 -17.01 24.17 14.51
C THR A 250 -17.99 23.00 14.56
N GLY A 251 -17.51 21.79 14.82
CA GLY A 251 -18.29 20.55 14.79
C GLY A 251 -18.86 20.20 13.41
N LEU A 252 -18.42 20.86 12.34
CA LEU A 252 -18.91 20.64 10.97
C LEU A 252 -18.62 19.23 10.45
N ILE A 253 -17.63 18.55 11.02
CA ILE A 253 -17.29 17.15 10.74
C ILE A 253 -18.48 16.20 10.99
N TYR A 254 -19.46 16.59 11.82
CA TYR A 254 -20.64 15.81 12.17
C TYR A 254 -21.89 16.16 11.33
N ALA A 255 -21.77 17.03 10.33
CA ALA A 255 -22.92 17.47 9.53
C ALA A 255 -23.67 16.32 8.84
N GLU A 256 -22.93 15.32 8.35
CA GLU A 256 -23.52 14.12 7.75
C GLU A 256 -24.31 13.33 8.80
N ALA A 257 -23.72 13.06 9.95
CA ALA A 257 -24.39 12.34 11.03
C ALA A 257 -25.68 13.05 11.48
N LEU A 258 -25.64 14.38 11.63
CA LEU A 258 -26.82 15.18 11.95
C LEU A 258 -27.90 15.08 10.87
N SER A 259 -27.52 15.10 9.57
CA SER A 259 -28.47 14.91 8.46
C SER A 259 -29.20 13.57 8.53
N PHE A 260 -28.47 12.49 8.85
CA PHE A 260 -29.06 11.17 8.98
C PHE A 260 -29.91 11.01 10.26
N ALA A 261 -29.51 11.63 11.35
CA ALA A 261 -30.29 11.64 12.59
C ALA A 261 -31.64 12.33 12.37
N LEU A 262 -31.63 13.53 11.77
CA LEU A 262 -32.85 14.27 11.44
C LEU A 262 -33.73 13.59 10.41
N ALA A 263 -33.15 12.83 9.48
CA ALA A 263 -33.92 12.04 8.51
C ALA A 263 -34.77 10.93 9.11
N ARG A 264 -34.62 10.66 10.40
CA ARG A 264 -35.51 9.74 11.16
C ARG A 264 -36.84 10.40 11.58
N VAL A 265 -36.87 11.72 11.66
CA VAL A 265 -38.01 12.48 12.16
C VAL A 265 -38.58 13.46 11.10
N MET A 266 -37.92 13.64 9.97
CA MET A 266 -38.37 14.47 8.85
C MET A 266 -37.90 13.89 7.49
N PRO A 267 -38.46 14.34 6.36
CA PRO A 267 -38.02 13.89 5.03
C PRO A 267 -36.53 14.21 4.80
N LYS A 268 -35.76 13.23 4.27
CA LYS A 268 -34.30 13.36 4.05
C LYS A 268 -33.88 14.63 3.30
N PRO A 269 -34.56 15.07 2.21
CA PRO A 269 -34.19 16.32 1.54
C PRO A 269 -34.34 17.56 2.44
N GLU A 270 -35.35 17.58 3.31
CA GLU A 270 -35.55 18.66 4.27
C GLU A 270 -34.45 18.65 5.35
N ALA A 271 -34.14 17.48 5.93
CA ALA A 271 -33.03 17.32 6.86
C ALA A 271 -31.72 17.85 6.28
N GLN A 272 -31.39 17.45 5.06
CA GLN A 272 -30.18 17.91 4.35
C GLN A 272 -30.17 19.44 4.14
N LYS A 273 -31.32 20.01 3.77
CA LYS A 273 -31.46 21.48 3.59
C LYS A 273 -31.20 22.20 4.91
N ARG A 274 -31.86 21.77 5.99
CA ARG A 274 -31.72 22.37 7.33
C ARG A 274 -30.29 22.28 7.84
N VAL A 275 -29.64 21.12 7.73
CA VAL A 275 -28.25 20.98 8.15
C VAL A 275 -27.32 21.86 7.33
N LYS A 276 -27.54 21.99 6.00
CA LYS A 276 -26.77 22.90 5.17
C LYS A 276 -26.91 24.35 5.63
N GLU A 277 -28.12 24.79 5.97
CA GLU A 277 -28.38 26.14 6.51
C GLU A 277 -27.62 26.36 7.83
N LEU A 278 -27.67 25.40 8.77
CA LEU A 278 -26.91 25.46 10.02
C LEU A 278 -25.39 25.48 9.80
N CYS A 279 -24.86 24.70 8.86
CA CYS A 279 -23.45 24.71 8.53
C CYS A 279 -22.98 26.07 7.95
N LEU A 280 -23.83 26.73 7.15
CA LEU A 280 -23.55 28.07 6.65
C LEU A 280 -23.59 29.10 7.79
N GLN A 281 -24.57 28.99 8.68
CA GLN A 281 -24.69 29.85 9.87
C GLN A 281 -23.48 29.67 10.80
N ALA A 282 -23.10 28.41 11.10
CA ALA A 282 -21.93 28.09 11.92
C ALA A 282 -20.66 28.79 11.42
N ARG A 283 -20.45 28.74 10.07
CA ARG A 283 -19.30 29.40 9.43
C ARG A 283 -19.38 30.92 9.49
N ALA A 284 -20.57 31.51 9.33
CA ALA A 284 -20.74 32.93 9.28
C ALA A 284 -20.62 33.58 10.70
N GLU A 285 -21.11 32.91 11.72
CA GLU A 285 -21.18 33.40 13.09
C GLU A 285 -20.03 32.89 13.98
N GLY A 286 -19.24 31.91 13.50
CA GLY A 286 -18.22 31.25 14.34
C GLY A 286 -18.82 30.38 15.45
N SER A 287 -20.08 29.94 15.29
CA SER A 287 -20.80 29.11 16.26
C SER A 287 -20.56 27.63 16.00
N ALA A 288 -20.64 26.79 17.05
CA ALA A 288 -20.54 25.36 16.88
C ALA A 288 -21.84 24.73 16.32
N LEU A 289 -21.73 23.82 15.35
CA LEU A 289 -22.87 23.09 14.77
C LEU A 289 -23.69 22.34 15.84
N PRO A 290 -23.09 21.69 16.88
CA PRO A 290 -23.84 21.06 17.95
C PRO A 290 -24.76 22.03 18.70
N ASP A 291 -24.28 23.24 19.01
CA ASP A 291 -25.07 24.24 19.74
C ASP A 291 -26.23 24.76 18.90
N LEU A 292 -25.98 25.03 17.63
CA LEU A 292 -27.02 25.45 16.69
C LEU A 292 -28.06 24.34 16.48
N ALA A 293 -27.65 23.06 16.41
CA ALA A 293 -28.57 21.95 16.31
C ALA A 293 -29.44 21.81 17.56
N GLN A 294 -28.85 21.91 18.74
CA GLN A 294 -29.61 21.83 20.02
C GLN A 294 -30.58 23.00 20.16
N ALA A 295 -30.21 24.20 19.72
CA ALA A 295 -31.09 25.36 19.72
C ALA A 295 -32.26 25.22 18.73
N ALA A 296 -32.01 24.60 17.54
CA ALA A 296 -33.04 24.41 16.52
C ALA A 296 -34.02 23.27 16.86
N TRP A 297 -33.56 22.27 17.62
CA TRP A 297 -34.38 21.13 18.05
C TRP A 297 -34.14 20.85 19.56
N PRO A 298 -34.68 21.67 20.45
CA PRO A 298 -34.42 21.54 21.89
C PRO A 298 -34.95 20.24 22.49
N ASP A 299 -35.99 19.66 21.92
CA ASP A 299 -36.60 18.39 22.38
C ASP A 299 -35.91 17.13 21.81
N GLN A 300 -34.93 17.31 20.93
CA GLN A 300 -34.15 16.18 20.37
C GLN A 300 -32.93 15.92 21.25
N ASP A 301 -32.79 14.69 21.67
CA ASP A 301 -31.55 14.21 22.26
C ASP A 301 -30.58 13.78 21.16
N PHE A 302 -29.56 14.55 20.92
CA PHE A 302 -28.48 14.19 20.00
C PHE A 302 -27.45 13.27 20.66
N GLY A 303 -27.49 13.08 21.98
CA GLY A 303 -26.66 12.17 22.74
C GLY A 303 -25.19 12.21 22.36
N GLN A 304 -24.69 11.07 21.88
CA GLN A 304 -23.29 10.94 21.44
C GLN A 304 -23.06 11.28 19.95
N LEU A 305 -24.07 11.86 19.27
CA LEU A 305 -23.98 12.14 17.82
C LEU A 305 -22.74 12.98 17.47
N PHE A 306 -22.36 13.88 18.34
CA PHE A 306 -21.24 14.80 18.17
C PHE A 306 -19.96 14.33 18.89
N THR A 307 -19.78 13.02 19.03
CA THR A 307 -18.55 12.42 19.55
C THR A 307 -17.86 11.59 18.47
N PRO A 308 -16.53 11.70 18.32
CA PRO A 308 -15.82 10.94 17.28
C PRO A 308 -15.99 9.45 17.44
N GLU A 309 -15.98 8.97 18.69
CA GLU A 309 -16.07 7.54 19.01
C GLU A 309 -17.36 6.90 18.50
N ALA A 310 -18.47 7.65 18.54
CA ALA A 310 -19.77 7.19 18.02
C ALA A 310 -19.87 7.29 16.48
N GLN A 311 -18.98 8.06 15.84
CA GLN A 311 -19.04 8.32 14.40
C GLN A 311 -17.97 7.58 13.58
N MET A 312 -17.16 6.73 14.20
CA MET A 312 -16.17 5.91 13.48
C MET A 312 -16.79 4.75 12.69
N GLY A 313 -18.07 4.45 12.87
CA GLY A 313 -18.78 3.39 12.15
C GLY A 313 -18.07 2.04 12.23
N ASP A 314 -17.79 1.43 11.06
CA ASP A 314 -17.13 0.11 10.94
C ASP A 314 -15.60 0.18 11.04
N ALA A 315 -15.01 1.37 11.17
CA ALA A 315 -13.56 1.54 11.13
C ALA A 315 -12.80 0.70 12.18
N PRO A 316 -13.24 0.57 13.44
CA PRO A 316 -12.58 -0.32 14.41
C PRO A 316 -12.61 -1.79 14.00
N ALA A 317 -13.73 -2.26 13.43
CA ALA A 317 -13.87 -3.64 12.96
C ALA A 317 -13.01 -3.91 11.70
N GLU A 318 -12.83 -2.92 10.83
CA GLU A 318 -11.92 -3.01 9.69
C GLU A 318 -10.47 -3.19 10.15
N ALA A 319 -10.03 -2.46 11.16
CA ALA A 319 -8.72 -2.63 11.78
C ALA A 319 -8.54 -4.06 12.35
N ASP A 320 -9.56 -4.58 13.06
CA ASP A 320 -9.54 -5.94 13.62
C ASP A 320 -9.50 -7.01 12.52
N ARG A 321 -10.27 -6.85 11.42
CA ARG A 321 -10.23 -7.77 10.27
C ARG A 321 -8.86 -7.83 9.64
N PHE A 322 -8.23 -6.67 9.40
CA PHE A 322 -6.88 -6.63 8.86
C PHE A 322 -5.86 -7.28 9.81
N ALA A 323 -5.93 -6.98 11.11
CA ALA A 323 -5.04 -7.57 12.10
C ALA A 323 -5.16 -9.10 12.15
N ALA A 324 -6.37 -9.64 12.01
CA ALA A 324 -6.60 -11.08 11.94
C ALA A 324 -5.96 -11.70 10.69
N ILE A 325 -6.12 -11.07 9.51
CA ILE A 325 -5.48 -11.51 8.26
C ILE A 325 -3.95 -11.49 8.41
N ALA A 326 -3.40 -10.40 8.94
CA ALA A 326 -1.96 -10.23 9.09
C ALA A 326 -1.32 -11.25 10.05
N ARG A 327 -2.06 -11.69 11.10
CA ARG A 327 -1.60 -12.74 12.02
C ARG A 327 -1.61 -14.13 11.40
N ALA A 328 -2.42 -14.37 10.40
CA ALA A 328 -2.53 -15.67 9.73
C ALA A 328 -1.43 -15.92 8.69
N LEU A 329 -0.60 -14.91 8.37
CA LEU A 329 0.55 -15.00 7.45
C LEU A 329 1.80 -15.51 8.17
#